data_47fcf2de347d2c6e16ce49bb692f2790
#
_entry.id   47fcf2de347d2c6e16ce49bb692f2790
#
_cell.length_a   1.000
_cell.length_b   1.000
_cell.length_c   1.000
_cell.angle_alpha   90.00
_cell.angle_beta   90.00
_cell.angle_gamma   90.00
#
_symmetry.space_group_name_H-M   'P 1'
#
loop_
_entity.id
_entity.type
_entity.pdbx_description
1 polymer ?
#
loop_
_entity_poly.entity_id
_entity_poly.type
_entity_poly.pdbx_seq_one_letter_code
_entity_poly.pdbx_strand_id
1 'polypeptide(L)'
;MDGMKRFVETIRGIGWGLSRDENIAKARKIVSELNRFLYARHDGLGTLQVLGQEVSYFSEFHQFWEVHHEEILDISIDDVACAKVADVLHGIYEQTEGKAFREIYDTCGLDDAAVCRVRLLTANQDFRGSRKFADFARLYDSDPTIFDIDKIIDAPDRFLADIGVTGLSQNDKRRRFAKQFALFVKEHGGTPVGLAAWFENDLTQLREAMISCEGAGYGNKKTDMVIRDMVVHGIWQGVSGFENIDVASDINTIGVALRTGILKTAIPLLSSFLDEFCYQYSFVDRMNAAAWRRVWEVWRGRYPSDDVASPCLLDYFIYEVVGRQFCRKALAIFQCEHGHVFRWHSGQNKTCQVCFAQGHKHEKAALVDKVLPCEDAEGYRAIEKTEYVKSGQAPAGMRQCPFKDICDAYGKKGLQPPKSISIFGQTGWTSAYANDQEGGGGLMA
;
A
#
# COMPACT_ATOMS: atom_id res chain seq x y z
N MET A 1 21.61 14.10 23.40
CA MET A 1 20.96 15.08 22.50
C MET A 1 21.87 15.54 21.34
N ASP A 2 23.15 15.85 21.59
CA ASP A 2 24.06 16.33 20.52
C ASP A 2 24.29 15.34 19.37
N GLY A 3 24.35 14.05 19.66
CA GLY A 3 24.57 13.03 18.64
C GLY A 3 23.38 12.82 17.69
N MET A 4 22.16 12.85 18.22
CA MET A 4 20.93 12.75 17.43
C MET A 4 20.79 13.95 16.49
N LYS A 5 20.99 15.15 17.01
CA LYS A 5 20.92 16.37 16.20
C LYS A 5 21.91 16.33 15.04
N ARG A 6 23.16 15.96 15.30
CA ARG A 6 24.19 15.82 14.27
C ARG A 6 23.82 14.76 13.23
N PHE A 7 23.27 13.63 13.67
CA PHE A 7 22.79 12.58 12.77
C PHE A 7 21.69 13.09 11.85
N VAL A 8 20.66 13.75 12.39
CA VAL A 8 19.56 14.31 11.59
C VAL A 8 20.08 15.36 10.59
N GLU A 9 20.99 16.25 11.02
CA GLU A 9 21.61 17.24 10.13
C GLU A 9 22.40 16.57 9.00
N THR A 10 23.14 15.50 9.30
CA THR A 10 23.89 14.73 8.30
C THR A 10 22.94 14.12 7.27
N ILE A 11 21.84 13.49 7.71
CA ILE A 11 20.85 12.90 6.83
C ILE A 11 20.16 13.96 5.97
N ARG A 12 19.77 15.07 6.55
CA ARG A 12 19.17 16.22 5.83
C ARG A 12 20.10 16.75 4.72
N GLY A 13 21.39 16.71 4.93
CA GLY A 13 22.40 17.16 3.95
C GLY A 13 22.57 16.25 2.73
N ILE A 14 22.02 15.03 2.74
CA ILE A 14 22.18 14.10 1.60
C ILE A 14 21.35 14.54 0.38
N GLY A 15 20.12 15.01 0.60
CA GLY A 15 19.26 15.57 -0.46
C GLY A 15 18.80 14.56 -1.55
N TRP A 16 18.08 15.07 -2.55
CA TRP A 16 17.59 14.31 -3.70
C TRP A 16 18.59 14.26 -4.85
N GLY A 17 18.62 13.11 -5.56
CA GLY A 17 19.25 12.97 -6.86
C GLY A 17 18.27 13.17 -8.02
N LEU A 18 18.79 13.42 -9.20
CA LEU A 18 18.01 13.57 -10.41
C LEU A 18 17.82 12.26 -11.17
N SER A 19 18.61 11.24 -10.82
CA SER A 19 18.54 9.91 -11.44
C SER A 19 18.27 8.83 -10.39
N ARG A 20 17.84 7.66 -10.86
CA ARG A 20 17.65 6.49 -10.02
C ARG A 20 18.95 6.07 -9.33
N ASP A 21 20.04 6.02 -10.09
CA ASP A 21 21.34 5.57 -9.56
C ASP A 21 21.89 6.52 -8.51
N GLU A 22 21.71 7.84 -8.68
CA GLU A 22 22.04 8.82 -7.64
C GLU A 22 21.21 8.59 -6.37
N ASN A 23 19.91 8.32 -6.51
CA ASN A 23 19.05 8.07 -5.36
C ASN A 23 19.34 6.73 -4.68
N ILE A 24 19.74 5.71 -5.42
CA ILE A 24 20.28 4.47 -4.86
C ILE A 24 21.52 4.74 -4.02
N ALA A 25 22.47 5.49 -4.57
CA ALA A 25 23.70 5.84 -3.85
C ALA A 25 23.40 6.68 -2.59
N LYS A 26 22.45 7.61 -2.67
CA LYS A 26 22.02 8.43 -1.52
C LYS A 26 21.28 7.59 -0.47
N ALA A 27 20.40 6.68 -0.87
CA ALA A 27 19.75 5.75 0.05
C ALA A 27 20.80 4.89 0.79
N ARG A 28 21.80 4.37 0.09
CA ARG A 28 22.93 3.65 0.70
C ARG A 28 23.70 4.52 1.68
N LYS A 29 23.94 5.78 1.34
CA LYS A 29 24.58 6.72 2.25
C LYS A 29 23.75 6.95 3.51
N ILE A 30 22.43 7.10 3.40
CA ILE A 30 21.53 7.19 4.56
C ILE A 30 21.67 5.95 5.44
N VAL A 31 21.64 4.75 4.85
CA VAL A 31 21.81 3.50 5.59
C VAL A 31 23.19 3.46 6.28
N SER A 32 24.24 3.87 5.59
CA SER A 32 25.60 3.93 6.16
C SER A 32 25.69 4.90 7.34
N GLU A 33 25.06 6.06 7.22
CA GLU A 33 25.02 7.04 8.31
C GLU A 33 24.19 6.54 9.50
N LEU A 34 23.06 5.87 9.24
CA LEU A 34 22.28 5.19 10.26
C LEU A 34 23.13 4.15 11.00
N ASN A 35 23.82 3.29 10.27
CA ASN A 35 24.70 2.29 10.85
C ASN A 35 25.80 2.93 11.69
N ARG A 36 26.51 3.92 11.12
CA ARG A 36 27.57 4.63 11.84
C ARG A 36 27.07 5.29 13.11
N PHE A 37 25.90 5.92 13.08
CA PHE A 37 25.34 6.56 14.25
C PHE A 37 24.91 5.57 15.33
N LEU A 38 24.21 4.53 14.94
CA LEU A 38 23.58 3.60 15.88
C LEU A 38 24.56 2.57 16.43
N TYR A 39 25.55 2.20 15.64
CA TYR A 39 26.54 1.18 16.01
C TYR A 39 27.94 1.74 16.25
N ALA A 40 28.07 3.06 16.39
CA ALA A 40 29.36 3.72 16.65
C ALA A 40 30.10 3.22 17.91
N ARG A 41 29.41 2.53 18.80
CA ARG A 41 29.95 1.96 20.04
C ARG A 41 30.18 0.45 19.97
N HIS A 42 29.86 -0.18 18.87
CA HIS A 42 29.88 -1.63 18.70
C HIS A 42 30.76 -1.99 17.51
N ASP A 43 31.85 -2.68 17.76
CA ASP A 43 32.80 -3.16 16.73
C ASP A 43 32.25 -4.36 15.94
N GLY A 44 31.00 -4.46 15.78
CA GLY A 44 30.38 -5.50 15.00
C GLY A 44 28.90 -5.51 15.17
N LEU A 45 28.25 -5.49 14.08
CA LEU A 45 26.84 -5.85 13.98
C LEU A 45 26.74 -7.34 14.26
N GLY A 46 25.80 -7.74 15.09
CA GLY A 46 25.52 -9.15 15.25
C GLY A 46 25.34 -9.80 13.88
N THR A 47 25.78 -11.03 13.75
CA THR A 47 25.57 -11.82 12.54
C THR A 47 24.57 -12.94 12.80
N LEU A 48 23.79 -13.26 11.79
CA LEU A 48 22.77 -14.30 11.83
C LEU A 48 23.00 -15.25 10.65
N GLN A 49 22.95 -16.54 10.91
CA GLN A 49 22.97 -17.54 9.85
C GLN A 49 21.55 -17.73 9.30
N VAL A 50 21.33 -17.36 8.04
CA VAL A 50 20.07 -17.58 7.33
C VAL A 50 20.32 -18.46 6.12
N LEU A 51 19.69 -19.60 6.06
CA LEU A 51 19.87 -20.57 4.97
C LEU A 51 21.34 -20.94 4.70
N GLY A 52 22.16 -20.98 5.78
CA GLY A 52 23.58 -21.29 5.69
C GLY A 52 24.49 -20.12 5.28
N GLN A 53 23.93 -18.94 5.08
CA GLN A 53 24.71 -17.73 4.80
C GLN A 53 24.75 -16.82 6.03
N GLU A 54 25.89 -16.19 6.24
CA GLU A 54 26.05 -15.19 7.29
C GLU A 54 25.51 -13.87 6.83
N VAL A 55 24.57 -13.31 7.59
CA VAL A 55 23.94 -12.02 7.30
C VAL A 55 24.08 -11.09 8.50
N SER A 56 24.32 -9.81 8.26
CA SER A 56 24.38 -8.81 9.31
C SER A 56 23.02 -8.62 9.95
N TYR A 57 23.00 -8.62 11.28
CA TYR A 57 21.80 -8.43 12.07
C TYR A 57 21.86 -7.15 12.90
N PHE A 58 20.83 -6.32 12.77
CA PHE A 58 20.77 -5.00 13.37
C PHE A 58 19.76 -4.92 14.53
N SER A 59 19.81 -5.85 15.48
CA SER A 59 18.86 -5.87 16.59
C SER A 59 18.88 -4.60 17.43
N GLU A 60 20.07 -4.07 17.70
CA GLU A 60 20.23 -2.82 18.46
C GLU A 60 19.73 -1.62 17.69
N PHE A 61 19.93 -1.62 16.36
CA PHE A 61 19.35 -0.62 15.47
C PHE A 61 17.83 -0.65 15.56
N HIS A 62 17.22 -1.84 15.47
CA HIS A 62 15.79 -1.99 15.60
C HIS A 62 15.27 -1.44 16.94
N GLN A 63 15.90 -1.82 18.02
CA GLN A 63 15.50 -1.34 19.35
C GLN A 63 15.59 0.18 19.46
N PHE A 64 16.67 0.76 18.96
CA PHE A 64 16.85 2.20 18.96
C PHE A 64 15.83 2.90 18.05
N TRP A 65 15.63 2.37 16.85
CA TRP A 65 14.68 2.90 15.90
C TRP A 65 13.23 2.77 16.41
N GLU A 66 12.88 1.63 16.98
CA GLU A 66 11.55 1.40 17.54
C GLU A 66 11.19 2.44 18.61
N VAL A 67 12.16 2.82 19.42
CA VAL A 67 11.98 3.83 20.48
C VAL A 67 12.04 5.26 19.95
N HIS A 68 12.86 5.54 18.94
CA HIS A 68 13.20 6.92 18.53
C HIS A 68 12.76 7.28 17.11
N HIS A 69 12.02 6.41 16.40
CA HIS A 69 11.62 6.67 15.01
C HIS A 69 10.79 7.95 14.86
N GLU A 70 9.97 8.30 15.83
CA GLU A 70 9.18 9.54 15.81
C GLU A 70 10.09 10.77 15.77
N GLU A 71 11.12 10.79 16.60
CA GLU A 71 12.11 11.89 16.65
C GLU A 71 13.01 11.91 15.40
N ILE A 72 13.42 10.72 14.92
CA ILE A 72 14.28 10.61 13.74
C ILE A 72 13.54 11.07 12.50
N LEU A 73 12.29 10.66 12.35
CA LEU A 73 11.46 11.00 11.21
C LEU A 73 10.96 12.44 11.27
N ASP A 74 10.61 12.94 12.46
CA ASP A 74 10.09 14.29 12.66
C ASP A 74 9.01 14.65 11.63
N ILE A 75 7.99 13.79 11.54
CA ILE A 75 6.92 13.92 10.53
C ILE A 75 6.02 15.10 10.88
N SER A 76 5.76 15.96 9.90
CA SER A 76 4.84 17.07 10.00
C SER A 76 3.87 17.12 8.83
N ILE A 77 2.71 17.75 9.02
CA ILE A 77 1.69 17.97 7.99
C ILE A 77 1.86 19.39 7.45
N ASP A 78 1.89 19.52 6.11
CA ASP A 78 2.01 20.81 5.44
C ASP A 78 0.65 21.28 4.91
N ASP A 79 0.10 22.32 5.54
CA ASP A 79 -1.20 22.89 5.17
C ASP A 79 -1.24 23.46 3.75
N VAL A 80 -0.11 24.00 3.27
CA VAL A 80 -0.04 24.55 1.91
C VAL A 80 -0.09 23.42 0.88
N ALA A 81 0.61 22.32 1.14
CA ALA A 81 0.53 21.15 0.29
C ALA A 81 -0.85 20.49 0.36
N CYS A 82 -1.46 20.39 1.55
CA CYS A 82 -2.82 19.90 1.70
C CYS A 82 -3.83 20.70 0.86
N ALA A 83 -3.66 22.03 0.83
CA ALA A 83 -4.50 22.89 0.02
C ALA A 83 -4.35 22.64 -1.49
N LYS A 84 -3.12 22.47 -1.97
CA LYS A 84 -2.86 22.14 -3.38
C LYS A 84 -3.43 20.77 -3.78
N VAL A 85 -3.31 19.79 -2.89
CA VAL A 85 -3.88 18.47 -3.11
C VAL A 85 -5.40 18.54 -3.13
N ALA A 86 -6.02 19.30 -2.24
CA ALA A 86 -7.47 19.51 -2.22
C ALA A 86 -7.97 20.14 -3.52
N ASP A 87 -7.26 21.13 -4.05
CA ASP A 87 -7.61 21.77 -5.32
C ASP A 87 -7.55 20.77 -6.50
N VAL A 88 -6.56 19.88 -6.52
CA VAL A 88 -6.46 18.83 -7.55
C VAL A 88 -7.60 17.81 -7.40
N LEU A 89 -7.91 17.38 -6.17
CA LEU A 89 -9.00 16.42 -5.92
C LEU A 89 -10.37 17.02 -6.29
N HIS A 90 -10.60 18.29 -6.02
CA HIS A 90 -11.79 19.01 -6.49
C HIS A 90 -11.90 18.98 -8.02
N GLY A 91 -10.83 19.30 -8.74
CA GLY A 91 -10.83 19.22 -10.20
C GLY A 91 -11.15 17.82 -10.73
N ILE A 92 -10.72 16.77 -10.05
CA ILE A 92 -11.08 15.39 -10.39
C ILE A 92 -12.56 15.13 -10.07
N TYR A 93 -13.04 15.63 -8.94
CA TYR A 93 -14.45 15.52 -8.57
C TYR A 93 -15.35 16.14 -9.64
N GLU A 94 -15.07 17.35 -10.08
CA GLU A 94 -15.82 18.00 -11.15
C GLU A 94 -15.76 17.21 -12.47
N GLN A 95 -14.57 16.76 -12.88
CA GLN A 95 -14.39 16.00 -14.13
C GLN A 95 -15.11 14.65 -14.14
N THR A 96 -15.29 14.05 -12.98
CA THR A 96 -15.90 12.73 -12.84
C THR A 96 -17.28 12.74 -12.20
N GLU A 97 -17.83 13.93 -11.91
CA GLU A 97 -19.07 14.07 -11.14
C GLU A 97 -19.03 13.30 -9.81
N GLY A 98 -17.85 13.27 -9.16
CA GLY A 98 -17.61 12.56 -7.92
C GLY A 98 -17.45 11.05 -8.03
N LYS A 99 -17.60 10.46 -9.22
CA LYS A 99 -17.50 8.99 -9.41
C LYS A 99 -16.16 8.42 -8.97
N ALA A 100 -15.06 9.15 -9.20
CA ALA A 100 -13.72 8.71 -8.80
C ALA A 100 -13.59 8.40 -7.29
N PHE A 101 -14.47 8.95 -6.47
CA PHE A 101 -14.47 8.80 -5.01
C PHE A 101 -15.59 7.90 -4.49
N ARG A 102 -16.47 7.41 -5.38
CA ARG A 102 -17.61 6.55 -5.03
C ARG A 102 -17.55 5.18 -5.69
N GLU A 103 -16.61 4.98 -6.61
CA GLU A 103 -16.39 3.70 -7.26
C GLU A 103 -15.24 2.97 -6.59
N ILE A 104 -15.49 1.72 -6.23
CA ILE A 104 -14.50 0.80 -5.68
C ILE A 104 -14.50 -0.50 -6.53
N TYR A 105 -14.18 -1.64 -5.95
CA TYR A 105 -14.20 -2.91 -6.69
C TYR A 105 -15.61 -3.38 -7.04
N ASP A 106 -15.72 -4.20 -8.11
CA ASP A 106 -16.95 -4.84 -8.54
C ASP A 106 -17.43 -5.89 -7.52
N THR A 107 -18.72 -5.91 -7.20
CA THR A 107 -19.34 -6.89 -6.31
C THR A 107 -19.50 -8.28 -6.92
N CYS A 108 -19.20 -8.44 -8.19
CA CYS A 108 -19.27 -9.71 -8.94
C CYS A 108 -20.69 -10.32 -8.98
N GLY A 109 -21.72 -9.49 -8.90
CA GLY A 109 -23.11 -9.94 -8.93
C GLY A 109 -23.65 -10.52 -7.63
N LEU A 110 -22.88 -10.48 -6.55
CA LEU A 110 -23.34 -10.88 -5.23
C LEU A 110 -24.35 -9.85 -4.67
N ASP A 111 -25.31 -10.32 -3.89
CA ASP A 111 -26.21 -9.46 -3.12
C ASP A 111 -25.47 -8.79 -1.95
N ASP A 112 -26.10 -7.79 -1.33
CA ASP A 112 -25.54 -7.00 -0.25
C ASP A 112 -25.10 -7.86 0.95
N ALA A 113 -25.88 -8.86 1.33
CA ALA A 113 -25.57 -9.72 2.46
C ALA A 113 -24.35 -10.61 2.15
N ALA A 114 -24.24 -11.11 0.92
CA ALA A 114 -23.11 -11.89 0.45
C ALA A 114 -21.83 -11.05 0.33
N VAL A 115 -21.92 -9.84 -0.26
CA VAL A 115 -20.79 -8.91 -0.34
C VAL A 115 -20.26 -8.59 1.05
N CYS A 116 -21.15 -8.21 1.97
CA CYS A 116 -20.77 -7.89 3.35
C CYS A 116 -20.12 -9.09 4.03
N ARG A 117 -20.71 -10.28 3.91
CA ARG A 117 -20.20 -11.52 4.49
C ARG A 117 -18.82 -11.88 3.96
N VAL A 118 -18.66 -11.93 2.66
CA VAL A 118 -17.39 -12.24 2.01
C VAL A 118 -16.33 -11.22 2.42
N ARG A 119 -16.65 -9.94 2.31
CA ARG A 119 -15.68 -8.86 2.58
C ARG A 119 -15.22 -8.84 4.02
N LEU A 120 -16.14 -8.87 4.98
CA LEU A 120 -15.79 -8.79 6.39
C LEU A 120 -15.08 -10.06 6.89
N LEU A 121 -15.45 -11.25 6.42
CA LEU A 121 -14.78 -12.48 6.87
C LEU A 121 -13.40 -12.71 6.21
N THR A 122 -13.08 -12.01 5.12
CA THR A 122 -11.79 -12.18 4.43
C THR A 122 -10.83 -11.01 4.56
N ALA A 123 -11.29 -9.80 4.85
CA ALA A 123 -10.42 -8.64 4.96
C ALA A 123 -9.33 -8.78 6.04
N ASN A 124 -9.63 -9.45 7.15
CA ASN A 124 -8.65 -9.74 8.18
C ASN A 124 -7.60 -10.77 7.75
N GLN A 125 -7.83 -11.49 6.63
CA GLN A 125 -6.86 -12.39 6.02
C GLN A 125 -5.94 -11.70 5.01
N ASP A 126 -6.22 -10.44 4.67
CA ASP A 126 -5.45 -9.65 3.71
C ASP A 126 -4.16 -9.10 4.35
N PHE A 127 -3.16 -9.97 4.47
CA PHE A 127 -1.81 -9.60 4.86
C PHE A 127 -0.80 -10.60 4.28
N ARG A 128 0.39 -10.12 3.91
CA ARG A 128 1.48 -10.93 3.34
C ARG A 128 1.03 -11.88 2.23
N GLY A 129 0.37 -11.33 1.25
CA GLY A 129 -0.29 -12.05 0.18
C GLY A 129 -1.77 -12.24 0.47
N SER A 130 -2.61 -11.82 -0.46
CA SER A 130 -4.05 -11.96 -0.39
C SER A 130 -4.60 -12.35 -1.75
N ARG A 131 -5.84 -12.83 -1.74
CA ARG A 131 -6.65 -12.98 -2.93
C ARG A 131 -7.47 -11.71 -3.15
N LYS A 132 -7.85 -11.47 -4.39
CA LYS A 132 -8.77 -10.38 -4.73
C LYS A 132 -10.18 -10.72 -4.25
N PHE A 133 -10.99 -9.71 -3.99
CA PHE A 133 -12.41 -9.89 -3.65
C PHE A 133 -13.13 -10.82 -4.66
N ALA A 134 -12.91 -10.62 -5.95
CA ALA A 134 -13.49 -11.45 -7.02
C ALA A 134 -13.15 -12.95 -6.91
N ASP A 135 -12.02 -13.32 -6.29
CA ASP A 135 -11.68 -14.72 -6.08
C ASP A 135 -12.53 -15.32 -4.96
N PHE A 136 -12.75 -14.57 -3.89
CA PHE A 136 -13.63 -14.97 -2.79
C PHE A 136 -15.10 -14.94 -3.18
N ALA A 137 -15.52 -13.98 -4.00
CA ALA A 137 -16.89 -13.92 -4.55
C ALA A 137 -17.22 -15.18 -5.35
N ARG A 138 -16.31 -15.63 -6.20
CA ARG A 138 -16.50 -16.91 -6.95
C ARG A 138 -16.58 -18.12 -6.02
N LEU A 139 -15.82 -18.13 -4.93
CA LEU A 139 -15.93 -19.21 -3.93
C LEU A 139 -17.29 -19.20 -3.23
N TYR A 140 -17.75 -18.01 -2.86
CA TYR A 140 -19.08 -17.86 -2.25
C TYR A 140 -20.20 -18.31 -3.19
N ASP A 141 -20.13 -17.93 -4.48
CA ASP A 141 -21.10 -18.32 -5.48
C ASP A 141 -21.13 -19.85 -5.70
N SER A 142 -19.97 -20.51 -5.61
CA SER A 142 -19.87 -21.97 -5.74
C SER A 142 -20.32 -22.73 -4.49
N ASP A 143 -20.01 -22.24 -3.29
CA ASP A 143 -20.38 -22.79 -1.99
C ASP A 143 -20.47 -21.72 -0.91
N PRO A 144 -21.65 -21.11 -0.70
CA PRO A 144 -21.85 -20.10 0.33
C PRO A 144 -21.57 -20.62 1.75
N THR A 145 -21.64 -21.93 1.97
CA THR A 145 -21.46 -22.53 3.28
C THR A 145 -20.03 -22.44 3.83
N ILE A 146 -19.05 -22.14 2.95
CA ILE A 146 -17.68 -21.83 3.36
C ILE A 146 -17.64 -20.63 4.33
N PHE A 147 -18.54 -19.67 4.12
CA PHE A 147 -18.61 -18.42 4.89
C PHE A 147 -19.64 -18.46 6.02
N ASP A 148 -20.05 -19.65 6.45
CA ASP A 148 -20.95 -19.84 7.58
C ASP A 148 -20.22 -19.54 8.88
N ILE A 149 -20.80 -18.66 9.71
CA ILE A 149 -20.18 -18.16 10.96
C ILE A 149 -19.88 -19.31 11.93
N ASP A 150 -20.86 -20.21 12.14
CA ASP A 150 -20.68 -21.32 13.08
C ASP A 150 -19.62 -22.29 12.61
N LYS A 151 -19.58 -22.58 11.31
CA LYS A 151 -18.53 -23.41 10.73
C LYS A 151 -17.13 -22.80 10.86
N ILE A 152 -17.01 -21.47 10.71
CA ILE A 152 -15.73 -20.76 10.89
C ILE A 152 -15.28 -20.83 12.35
N ILE A 153 -16.20 -20.69 13.30
CA ILE A 153 -15.91 -20.81 14.73
C ILE A 153 -15.42 -22.21 15.08
N ASP A 154 -16.12 -23.22 14.59
CA ASP A 154 -15.85 -24.62 14.90
C ASP A 154 -14.61 -25.18 14.20
N ALA A 155 -14.39 -24.77 12.93
CA ALA A 155 -13.32 -25.29 12.08
C ALA A 155 -12.58 -24.20 11.30
N PRO A 156 -11.90 -23.25 11.96
CA PRO A 156 -11.24 -22.12 11.28
C PRO A 156 -10.13 -22.58 10.32
N ASP A 157 -9.47 -23.70 10.58
CA ASP A 157 -8.47 -24.25 9.66
C ASP A 157 -9.07 -24.70 8.34
N ARG A 158 -10.27 -25.28 8.38
CA ARG A 158 -11.00 -25.66 7.17
C ARG A 158 -11.39 -24.42 6.36
N PHE A 159 -11.90 -23.39 7.03
CA PHE A 159 -12.19 -22.11 6.38
C PHE A 159 -10.96 -21.56 5.66
N LEU A 160 -9.80 -21.52 6.32
CA LEU A 160 -8.55 -21.05 5.70
C LEU A 160 -8.12 -21.89 4.49
N ALA A 161 -8.32 -23.21 4.56
CA ALA A 161 -8.03 -24.11 3.44
C ALA A 161 -9.00 -23.84 2.27
N ASP A 162 -10.29 -23.74 2.54
CA ASP A 162 -11.33 -23.53 1.54
C ASP A 162 -11.14 -22.17 0.81
N ILE A 163 -10.81 -21.09 1.55
CA ILE A 163 -10.48 -19.80 0.93
C ILE A 163 -9.06 -19.76 0.32
N GLY A 164 -8.26 -20.81 0.49
CA GLY A 164 -6.97 -21.00 -0.18
C GLY A 164 -5.85 -20.09 0.31
N VAL A 165 -5.82 -19.76 1.61
CA VAL A 165 -4.78 -18.92 2.23
C VAL A 165 -3.78 -19.69 3.08
N THR A 166 -3.92 -21.01 3.23
CA THR A 166 -3.03 -21.87 4.02
C THR A 166 -1.60 -21.95 3.47
N GLY A 167 -1.42 -21.71 2.16
CA GLY A 167 -0.09 -21.63 1.54
C GLY A 167 0.66 -20.33 1.84
N LEU A 168 0.02 -19.38 2.54
CA LEU A 168 0.61 -18.13 2.95
C LEU A 168 1.21 -18.25 4.36
N SER A 169 2.05 -17.28 4.75
CA SER A 169 2.67 -17.29 6.09
C SER A 169 1.68 -16.97 7.21
N GLN A 170 2.06 -17.31 8.45
CA GLN A 170 1.36 -16.95 9.70
C GLN A 170 -0.02 -17.60 9.90
N ASN A 171 -0.15 -18.88 9.60
CA ASN A 171 -1.42 -19.59 9.71
C ASN A 171 -2.06 -19.56 11.13
N ASP A 172 -1.26 -19.56 12.20
CA ASP A 172 -1.81 -19.44 13.56
C ASP A 172 -2.51 -18.10 13.79
N LYS A 173 -1.91 -17.01 13.28
CA LYS A 173 -2.58 -15.69 13.30
C LYS A 173 -3.85 -15.71 12.47
N ARG A 174 -3.80 -16.27 11.25
CA ARG A 174 -4.96 -16.35 10.34
C ARG A 174 -6.11 -17.12 10.99
N ARG A 175 -5.82 -18.26 11.61
CA ARG A 175 -6.80 -19.05 12.34
C ARG A 175 -7.46 -18.24 13.46
N ARG A 176 -6.64 -17.59 14.29
CA ARG A 176 -7.14 -16.76 15.39
C ARG A 176 -8.02 -15.63 14.85
N PHE A 177 -7.58 -14.93 13.82
CA PHE A 177 -8.33 -13.83 13.21
C PHE A 177 -9.69 -14.28 12.65
N ALA A 178 -9.73 -15.39 11.92
CA ALA A 178 -10.98 -15.94 11.40
C ALA A 178 -11.97 -16.27 12.53
N LYS A 179 -11.49 -17.03 13.54
CA LYS A 179 -12.34 -17.45 14.67
C LYS A 179 -12.83 -16.28 15.52
N GLN A 180 -11.93 -15.37 15.91
CA GLN A 180 -12.31 -14.26 16.79
C GLN A 180 -13.26 -13.28 16.12
N PHE A 181 -13.07 -13.00 14.84
CA PHE A 181 -14.01 -12.16 14.13
C PHE A 181 -15.37 -12.82 13.90
N ALA A 182 -15.40 -14.13 13.62
CA ALA A 182 -16.66 -14.87 13.51
C ALA A 182 -17.42 -14.88 14.86
N LEU A 183 -16.73 -15.01 16.00
CA LEU A 183 -17.32 -14.87 17.33
C LEU A 183 -17.85 -13.46 17.54
N PHE A 184 -17.08 -12.44 17.21
CA PHE A 184 -17.53 -11.04 17.28
C PHE A 184 -18.83 -10.82 16.49
N VAL A 185 -18.91 -11.32 15.25
CA VAL A 185 -20.14 -11.22 14.45
C VAL A 185 -21.30 -11.95 15.10
N LYS A 186 -21.05 -13.15 15.63
CA LYS A 186 -22.08 -13.95 16.32
C LYS A 186 -22.65 -13.25 17.54
N GLU A 187 -21.82 -12.59 18.32
CA GLU A 187 -22.20 -11.84 19.53
C GLU A 187 -22.91 -10.52 19.20
N HIS A 188 -22.67 -9.93 18.03
CA HIS A 188 -23.20 -8.64 17.60
C HIS A 188 -24.18 -8.77 16.43
N GLY A 189 -25.26 -9.51 16.64
CA GLY A 189 -26.36 -9.62 15.68
C GLY A 189 -26.29 -10.84 14.72
N GLY A 190 -25.26 -11.66 14.83
CA GLY A 190 -25.18 -12.97 14.15
C GLY A 190 -24.90 -12.92 12.64
N THR A 191 -24.92 -11.74 12.02
CA THR A 191 -24.66 -11.59 10.58
C THR A 191 -23.77 -10.35 10.29
N PRO A 192 -22.80 -10.44 9.36
CA PRO A 192 -21.99 -9.30 9.03
C PRO A 192 -22.78 -8.08 8.55
N VAL A 193 -23.84 -8.27 7.77
CA VAL A 193 -24.67 -7.17 7.25
C VAL A 193 -25.43 -6.45 8.37
N GLY A 194 -25.77 -7.14 9.46
CA GLY A 194 -26.47 -6.59 10.60
C GLY A 194 -25.59 -5.80 11.59
N LEU A 195 -24.27 -5.83 11.43
CA LEU A 195 -23.36 -5.20 12.38
C LEU A 195 -23.62 -3.71 12.58
N ALA A 196 -23.80 -2.93 11.50
CA ALA A 196 -24.08 -1.51 11.64
C ALA A 196 -25.38 -1.26 12.43
N ALA A 197 -26.44 -2.00 12.14
CA ALA A 197 -27.72 -1.88 12.85
C ALA A 197 -27.59 -2.27 14.33
N TRP A 198 -26.76 -3.25 14.67
CA TRP A 198 -26.48 -3.63 16.06
C TRP A 198 -25.89 -2.47 16.88
N PHE A 199 -25.04 -1.67 16.24
CA PHE A 199 -24.46 -0.46 16.83
C PHE A 199 -25.28 0.80 16.51
N GLU A 200 -26.62 0.67 16.37
CA GLU A 200 -27.54 1.78 16.11
C GLU A 200 -27.19 2.61 14.87
N ASN A 201 -26.52 2.01 13.89
CA ASN A 201 -25.96 2.63 12.70
C ASN A 201 -24.89 3.72 13.01
N ASP A 202 -24.29 3.71 14.19
CA ASP A 202 -23.14 4.54 14.54
C ASP A 202 -21.85 3.84 14.16
N LEU A 203 -21.24 4.31 13.06
CA LEU A 203 -19.99 3.75 12.54
C LEU A 203 -18.80 4.00 13.44
N THR A 204 -18.83 5.03 14.29
CA THR A 204 -17.77 5.30 15.26
C THR A 204 -17.75 4.20 16.32
N GLN A 205 -18.90 3.86 16.87
CA GLN A 205 -19.03 2.78 17.86
C GLN A 205 -18.67 1.42 17.26
N LEU A 206 -19.16 1.13 16.05
CA LEU A 206 -18.81 -0.11 15.35
C LEU A 206 -17.30 -0.20 15.11
N ARG A 207 -16.67 0.89 14.65
CA ARG A 207 -15.23 0.97 14.42
C ARG A 207 -14.43 0.66 15.68
N GLU A 208 -14.78 1.31 16.79
CA GLU A 208 -14.13 1.10 18.09
C GLU A 208 -14.29 -0.34 18.57
N ALA A 209 -15.48 -0.90 18.45
CA ALA A 209 -15.74 -2.29 18.83
C ALA A 209 -14.92 -3.28 17.98
N MET A 210 -14.84 -3.09 16.66
CA MET A 210 -14.03 -3.95 15.78
C MET A 210 -12.55 -3.87 16.10
N ILE A 211 -12.02 -2.67 16.36
CA ILE A 211 -10.60 -2.45 16.66
C ILE A 211 -10.25 -3.05 18.04
N SER A 212 -11.14 -2.92 19.00
CA SER A 212 -10.96 -3.42 20.37
C SER A 212 -11.13 -4.95 20.48
N CYS A 213 -11.67 -5.60 19.45
CA CYS A 213 -11.84 -7.05 19.45
C CYS A 213 -10.47 -7.75 19.30
N GLU A 214 -9.91 -8.14 20.45
CA GLU A 214 -8.57 -8.74 20.47
C GLU A 214 -8.50 -10.02 19.64
N GLY A 215 -7.53 -10.08 18.76
CA GLY A 215 -7.30 -11.26 17.95
C GLY A 215 -8.22 -11.40 16.73
N ALA A 216 -9.11 -10.45 16.46
CA ALA A 216 -9.96 -10.43 15.27
C ALA A 216 -9.22 -10.01 13.99
N GLY A 217 -8.02 -9.43 14.12
CA GLY A 217 -7.20 -9.01 12.99
C GLY A 217 -7.67 -7.71 12.32
N TYR A 218 -8.51 -6.96 12.99
CA TYR A 218 -9.00 -5.64 12.60
C TYR A 218 -8.31 -4.56 13.42
N GLY A 219 -7.39 -3.83 12.79
CA GLY A 219 -6.85 -2.57 13.29
C GLY A 219 -7.43 -1.41 12.47
N ASN A 220 -7.01 -0.18 12.75
CA ASN A 220 -7.52 1.03 12.08
C ASN A 220 -7.67 0.85 10.57
N LYS A 221 -6.59 0.49 9.89
CA LYS A 221 -6.56 0.34 8.43
C LYS A 221 -7.67 -0.56 7.87
N LYS A 222 -7.79 -1.78 8.40
CA LYS A 222 -8.74 -2.76 7.86
C LYS A 222 -10.17 -2.43 8.23
N THR A 223 -10.37 -1.91 9.42
CA THR A 223 -11.68 -1.47 9.88
C THR A 223 -12.18 -0.31 9.03
N ASP A 224 -11.36 0.72 8.84
CA ASP A 224 -11.71 1.89 8.03
C ASP A 224 -12.01 1.48 6.57
N MET A 225 -11.19 0.59 6.01
CA MET A 225 -11.39 0.07 4.65
C MET A 225 -12.72 -0.69 4.50
N VAL A 226 -13.07 -1.59 5.42
CA VAL A 226 -14.33 -2.35 5.28
C VAL A 226 -15.56 -1.51 5.56
N ILE A 227 -15.50 -0.56 6.49
CA ILE A 227 -16.60 0.40 6.74
C ILE A 227 -16.84 1.23 5.47
N ARG A 228 -15.78 1.81 4.90
CA ARG A 228 -15.86 2.52 3.62
C ARG A 228 -16.53 1.67 2.55
N ASP A 229 -16.07 0.42 2.38
CA ASP A 229 -16.58 -0.47 1.35
C ASP A 229 -18.09 -0.71 1.51
N MET A 230 -18.56 -0.95 2.73
CA MET A 230 -19.97 -1.20 2.98
C MET A 230 -20.85 0.04 2.74
N VAL A 231 -20.37 1.22 3.09
CA VAL A 231 -21.08 2.47 2.83
C VAL A 231 -21.10 2.82 1.35
N VAL A 232 -19.96 2.69 0.66
CA VAL A 232 -19.86 3.01 -0.78
C VAL A 232 -20.69 2.07 -1.64
N HIS A 233 -20.77 0.78 -1.28
CA HIS A 233 -21.68 -0.16 -1.94
C HIS A 233 -23.15 0.05 -1.59
N GLY A 234 -23.47 0.98 -0.68
CA GLY A 234 -24.84 1.22 -0.24
C GLY A 234 -25.43 0.12 0.65
N ILE A 235 -24.59 -0.76 1.19
CA ILE A 235 -25.00 -1.87 2.06
C ILE A 235 -25.40 -1.34 3.44
N TRP A 236 -24.57 -0.48 4.03
CA TRP A 236 -24.87 0.20 5.28
C TRP A 236 -25.37 1.63 4.98
N GLN A 237 -26.67 1.81 5.08
CA GLN A 237 -27.36 3.06 4.80
C GLN A 237 -27.87 3.73 6.08
N GLY A 238 -28.10 5.05 6.01
CA GLY A 238 -28.62 5.81 7.16
C GLY A 238 -27.69 5.80 8.36
N VAL A 239 -26.39 5.69 8.11
CA VAL A 239 -25.35 5.63 9.15
C VAL A 239 -24.91 7.02 9.60
N SER A 240 -24.46 7.12 10.85
CA SER A 240 -23.80 8.30 11.43
C SER A 240 -22.33 8.03 11.69
N GLY A 241 -21.54 9.08 11.89
CA GLY A 241 -20.11 8.96 12.21
C GLY A 241 -19.22 8.59 11.03
N PHE A 242 -19.74 8.61 9.81
CA PHE A 242 -18.94 8.27 8.62
C PHE A 242 -17.80 9.26 8.39
N GLU A 243 -17.97 10.52 8.75
CA GLU A 243 -16.95 11.55 8.74
C GLU A 243 -15.74 11.27 9.65
N ASN A 244 -15.90 10.34 10.60
CA ASN A 244 -14.83 9.91 11.50
C ASN A 244 -13.98 8.76 10.97
N ILE A 245 -14.34 8.19 9.81
CA ILE A 245 -13.60 7.10 9.18
C ILE A 245 -12.47 7.68 8.32
N ASP A 246 -11.25 7.26 8.58
CA ASP A 246 -10.05 7.78 7.93
C ASP A 246 -9.67 7.02 6.65
N VAL A 247 -8.75 7.63 5.90
CA VAL A 247 -8.03 6.93 4.82
C VAL A 247 -7.26 5.76 5.43
N ALA A 248 -7.46 4.58 4.87
CA ALA A 248 -6.74 3.37 5.30
C ALA A 248 -5.24 3.50 4.98
N SER A 249 -4.43 3.75 6.00
CA SER A 249 -3.00 3.97 5.81
C SER A 249 -2.32 2.71 5.29
N ASP A 250 -1.60 2.86 4.20
CA ASP A 250 -0.72 1.83 3.65
C ASP A 250 0.46 2.46 2.90
N ILE A 251 1.36 1.61 2.45
CA ILE A 251 2.56 2.00 1.71
C ILE A 251 2.24 2.85 0.45
N ASN A 252 1.08 2.66 -0.18
CA ASN A 252 0.70 3.43 -1.37
C ASN A 252 0.20 4.82 -0.98
N THR A 253 -0.68 4.91 0.02
CA THR A 253 -1.20 6.19 0.50
C THR A 253 -0.12 7.03 1.17
N ILE A 254 0.81 6.42 1.92
CA ILE A 254 2.00 7.07 2.48
C ILE A 254 2.89 7.59 1.36
N GLY A 255 3.16 6.77 0.34
CA GLY A 255 3.97 7.17 -0.80
C GLY A 255 3.41 8.39 -1.53
N VAL A 256 2.10 8.45 -1.73
CA VAL A 256 1.45 9.63 -2.34
C VAL A 256 1.55 10.83 -1.42
N ALA A 257 1.30 10.67 -0.12
CA ALA A 257 1.37 11.75 0.86
C ALA A 257 2.77 12.41 0.91
N LEU A 258 3.82 11.59 0.87
CA LEU A 258 5.21 12.09 0.85
C LEU A 258 5.56 12.78 -0.47
N ARG A 259 5.12 12.23 -1.60
CA ARG A 259 5.41 12.79 -2.94
C ARG A 259 4.66 14.07 -3.24
N THR A 260 3.46 14.22 -2.71
CA THR A 260 2.68 15.46 -2.79
C THR A 260 3.08 16.50 -1.75
N GLY A 261 3.90 16.10 -0.77
CA GLY A 261 4.41 16.97 0.27
C GLY A 261 3.43 17.26 1.39
N ILE A 262 2.25 16.62 1.44
CA ILE A 262 1.32 16.76 2.58
C ILE A 262 1.92 16.19 3.87
N LEU A 263 2.80 15.17 3.74
CA LEU A 263 3.71 14.73 4.79
C LEU A 263 5.12 15.22 4.49
N LYS A 264 5.72 15.87 5.47
CA LYS A 264 7.13 16.26 5.48
C LYS A 264 7.86 15.56 6.59
N THR A 265 9.12 15.30 6.39
CA THR A 265 9.96 14.66 7.40
C THR A 265 11.36 15.26 7.39
N ALA A 266 12.12 14.96 8.45
CA ALA A 266 13.48 15.44 8.61
C ALA A 266 14.50 14.76 7.69
N ILE A 267 14.19 13.58 7.16
CA ILE A 267 15.12 12.79 6.36
C ILE A 267 14.82 13.01 4.88
N PRO A 268 15.77 13.45 4.03
CA PRO A 268 15.57 13.53 2.58
C PRO A 268 15.41 12.14 1.94
N LEU A 269 14.93 12.08 0.73
CA LEU A 269 14.63 10.85 -0.01
C LEU A 269 13.43 10.03 0.52
N LEU A 270 12.52 10.65 1.19
CA LEU A 270 11.54 9.99 2.01
C LEU A 270 10.43 9.31 1.30
N SER A 271 10.01 9.86 0.17
CA SER A 271 8.93 9.24 -0.60
C SER A 271 9.24 7.78 -0.94
N SER A 272 10.52 7.47 -1.17
CA SER A 272 10.93 6.09 -1.46
C SER A 272 11.29 5.30 -0.22
N PHE A 273 11.93 5.95 0.74
CA PHE A 273 12.44 5.28 1.93
C PHE A 273 11.32 4.94 2.91
N LEU A 274 10.45 5.90 3.24
CA LEU A 274 9.37 5.66 4.20
C LEU A 274 8.29 4.74 3.67
N ASP A 275 7.96 4.84 2.39
CA ASP A 275 6.93 3.99 1.81
C ASP A 275 7.36 2.52 1.70
N GLU A 276 8.66 2.26 1.71
CA GLU A 276 9.19 0.89 1.70
C GLU A 276 9.47 0.33 3.10
N PHE A 277 9.95 1.15 4.04
CA PHE A 277 10.51 0.66 5.29
C PHE A 277 9.75 1.05 6.55
N CYS A 278 9.02 2.16 6.51
CA CYS A 278 8.38 2.70 7.72
C CYS A 278 6.86 2.54 7.74
N TYR A 279 6.26 2.02 6.69
CA TYR A 279 4.80 1.88 6.57
C TYR A 279 4.14 1.01 7.65
N GLN A 280 4.91 0.23 8.37
CA GLN A 280 4.41 -0.64 9.44
C GLN A 280 4.36 0.01 10.82
N TYR A 281 4.90 1.23 10.95
CA TYR A 281 4.91 1.93 12.23
C TYR A 281 3.60 2.67 12.47
N SER A 282 2.99 2.43 13.63
CA SER A 282 1.71 3.05 14.00
C SER A 282 1.75 4.58 14.01
N PHE A 283 2.91 5.16 14.33
CA PHE A 283 3.13 6.60 14.25
C PHE A 283 3.00 7.11 12.81
N VAL A 284 3.65 6.47 11.87
CA VAL A 284 3.59 6.83 10.44
C VAL A 284 2.16 6.68 9.92
N ASP A 285 1.48 5.60 10.29
CA ASP A 285 0.08 5.38 9.93
C ASP A 285 -0.84 6.49 10.47
N ARG A 286 -0.68 6.88 11.74
CA ARG A 286 -1.46 7.99 12.33
C ARG A 286 -1.21 9.31 11.62
N MET A 287 0.06 9.63 11.35
CA MET A 287 0.42 10.87 10.65
C MET A 287 -0.11 10.89 9.21
N ASN A 288 -0.06 9.76 8.51
CA ASN A 288 -0.60 9.64 7.16
C ASN A 288 -2.14 9.83 7.15
N ALA A 289 -2.85 9.15 8.03
CA ALA A 289 -4.30 9.30 8.17
C ALA A 289 -4.68 10.75 8.51
N ALA A 290 -3.96 11.37 9.45
CA ALA A 290 -4.17 12.77 9.84
C ALA A 290 -3.90 13.74 8.67
N ALA A 291 -2.88 13.49 7.84
CA ALA A 291 -2.59 14.33 6.68
C ALA A 291 -3.71 14.27 5.64
N TRP A 292 -4.22 13.07 5.33
CA TRP A 292 -5.35 12.91 4.41
C TRP A 292 -6.66 13.46 4.98
N ARG A 293 -6.89 13.35 6.29
CA ARG A 293 -8.00 14.04 6.96
C ARG A 293 -7.87 15.56 6.81
N ARG A 294 -6.66 16.10 6.97
CA ARG A 294 -6.42 17.53 6.77
C ARG A 294 -6.69 17.98 5.35
N VAL A 295 -6.32 17.19 4.35
CA VAL A 295 -6.68 17.44 2.94
C VAL A 295 -8.20 17.50 2.76
N TRP A 296 -8.93 16.54 3.31
CA TRP A 296 -10.39 16.47 3.26
C TRP A 296 -11.06 17.66 3.95
N GLU A 297 -10.59 18.09 5.12
CA GLU A 297 -11.08 19.26 5.82
C GLU A 297 -10.91 20.53 4.99
N VAL A 298 -9.73 20.71 4.39
CA VAL A 298 -9.46 21.85 3.50
C VAL A 298 -10.33 21.79 2.26
N TRP A 299 -10.50 20.61 1.68
CA TRP A 299 -11.39 20.43 0.53
C TRP A 299 -12.82 20.82 0.87
N ARG A 300 -13.41 20.28 1.92
CA ARG A 300 -14.78 20.64 2.36
C ARG A 300 -14.92 22.13 2.67
N GLY A 301 -13.92 22.74 3.27
CA GLY A 301 -13.93 24.16 3.58
C GLY A 301 -13.91 25.06 2.33
N ARG A 302 -13.18 24.62 1.29
CA ARG A 302 -13.06 25.38 0.03
C ARG A 302 -14.19 25.11 -0.95
N TYR A 303 -14.65 23.89 -1.01
CA TYR A 303 -15.60 23.37 -1.99
C TYR A 303 -16.78 22.67 -1.31
N PRO A 304 -17.61 23.40 -0.56
CA PRO A 304 -18.67 22.83 0.26
C PRO A 304 -19.80 22.18 -0.55
N SER A 305 -19.86 22.43 -1.87
CA SER A 305 -20.81 21.79 -2.79
C SER A 305 -20.44 20.35 -3.15
N ASP A 306 -19.17 19.96 -2.95
CA ASP A 306 -18.73 18.62 -3.26
C ASP A 306 -19.19 17.64 -2.16
N ASP A 307 -19.92 16.61 -2.59
CA ASP A 307 -20.47 15.61 -1.68
C ASP A 307 -19.40 14.55 -1.36
N VAL A 308 -18.45 14.93 -0.52
CA VAL A 308 -17.41 14.02 0.02
C VAL A 308 -17.58 13.91 1.53
N ALA A 309 -18.47 13.00 1.94
CA ALA A 309 -18.95 12.88 3.32
C ALA A 309 -17.87 12.45 4.33
N SER A 310 -16.79 11.80 3.87
CA SER A 310 -15.75 11.23 4.73
C SER A 310 -14.37 11.28 4.08
N PRO A 311 -13.29 11.43 4.86
CA PRO A 311 -11.93 11.30 4.33
C PRO A 311 -11.66 9.91 3.73
N CYS A 312 -12.28 8.85 4.23
CA CYS A 312 -12.08 7.50 3.70
C CYS A 312 -12.52 7.32 2.23
N LEU A 313 -13.35 8.21 1.69
CA LEU A 313 -13.73 8.20 0.27
C LEU A 313 -12.54 8.50 -0.65
N LEU A 314 -11.50 9.16 -0.14
CA LEU A 314 -10.26 9.41 -0.88
C LEU A 314 -9.41 8.13 -1.05
N ASP A 315 -9.57 7.18 -0.15
CA ASP A 315 -8.66 6.04 0.03
C ASP A 315 -8.48 5.23 -1.25
N TYR A 316 -9.57 4.76 -1.86
CA TYR A 316 -9.47 3.89 -3.04
C TYR A 316 -8.82 4.62 -4.23
N PHE A 317 -9.16 5.88 -4.43
CA PHE A 317 -8.56 6.70 -5.47
C PHE A 317 -7.05 6.89 -5.23
N ILE A 318 -6.65 7.25 -4.01
CA ILE A 318 -5.25 7.47 -3.66
C ILE A 318 -4.48 6.16 -3.71
N TYR A 319 -5.04 5.07 -3.16
CA TYR A 319 -4.40 3.76 -3.10
C TYR A 319 -4.27 3.12 -4.48
N GLU A 320 -5.40 2.88 -5.17
CA GLU A 320 -5.42 2.07 -6.39
C GLU A 320 -5.06 2.91 -7.63
N VAL A 321 -5.68 4.09 -7.79
CA VAL A 321 -5.51 4.90 -9.00
C VAL A 321 -4.18 5.63 -8.99
N VAL A 322 -3.80 6.26 -7.89
CA VAL A 322 -2.58 7.06 -7.83
C VAL A 322 -1.39 6.23 -7.34
N GLY A 323 -1.44 5.80 -6.10
CA GLY A 323 -0.28 5.19 -5.43
C GLY A 323 0.20 3.93 -6.12
N ARG A 324 -0.72 2.99 -6.35
CA ARG A 324 -0.38 1.71 -6.94
C ARG A 324 -0.03 1.82 -8.42
N GLN A 325 -0.78 2.60 -9.19
CA GLN A 325 -0.58 2.65 -10.64
C GLN A 325 0.57 3.56 -11.06
N PHE A 326 0.74 4.72 -10.42
CA PHE A 326 1.77 5.67 -10.81
C PHE A 326 3.02 5.64 -9.95
N CYS A 327 2.90 5.39 -8.64
CA CYS A 327 4.01 5.54 -7.72
C CYS A 327 4.77 4.25 -7.43
N ARG A 328 4.14 3.08 -7.55
CA ARG A 328 4.76 1.81 -7.13
C ARG A 328 4.87 0.74 -8.20
N LYS A 329 3.89 0.63 -9.05
CA LYS A 329 3.84 -0.45 -10.03
C LYS A 329 4.79 -0.16 -11.19
N ALA A 330 6.02 -0.60 -11.04
CA ALA A 330 7.02 -0.45 -12.08
C ALA A 330 6.56 -1.10 -13.39
N LEU A 331 6.75 -0.39 -14.47
CA LEU A 331 6.63 -0.90 -15.83
C LEU A 331 7.96 -1.52 -16.24
N ALA A 332 7.93 -2.76 -16.65
CA ALA A 332 9.07 -3.41 -17.27
C ALA A 332 9.10 -3.04 -18.76
N ILE A 333 10.22 -2.56 -19.24
CA ILE A 333 10.43 -2.25 -20.65
C ILE A 333 11.14 -3.44 -21.29
N PHE A 334 10.51 -4.01 -22.28
CA PHE A 334 11.04 -5.16 -23.04
C PHE A 334 11.38 -4.76 -24.46
N GLN A 335 12.37 -5.43 -25.02
CA GLN A 335 12.72 -5.34 -26.45
C GLN A 335 12.82 -6.75 -27.02
N CYS A 336 12.16 -6.99 -28.15
CA CYS A 336 12.28 -8.24 -28.90
C CYS A 336 13.44 -8.19 -29.90
N GLU A 337 13.81 -9.32 -30.48
CA GLU A 337 14.87 -9.46 -31.48
C GLU A 337 14.64 -8.61 -32.73
N HIS A 338 13.39 -8.30 -33.06
CA HIS A 338 13.02 -7.40 -34.16
C HIS A 338 13.01 -5.92 -33.77
N GLY A 339 13.47 -5.59 -32.56
CA GLY A 339 13.59 -4.20 -32.10
C GLY A 339 12.29 -3.56 -31.58
N HIS A 340 11.18 -4.29 -31.51
CA HIS A 340 9.97 -3.74 -30.93
C HIS A 340 10.14 -3.55 -29.43
N VAL A 341 9.85 -2.34 -28.94
CA VAL A 341 9.91 -1.96 -27.53
C VAL A 341 8.49 -1.84 -26.98
N PHE A 342 8.25 -2.42 -25.83
CA PHE A 342 6.95 -2.37 -25.17
C PHE A 342 7.07 -2.40 -23.66
N ARG A 343 6.04 -1.95 -22.97
CA ARG A 343 5.96 -1.83 -21.51
C ARG A 343 5.08 -2.89 -20.91
N TRP A 344 5.42 -3.33 -19.69
CA TRP A 344 4.71 -4.37 -18.99
C TRP A 344 4.83 -4.25 -17.47
N HIS A 345 3.79 -4.60 -16.74
CA HIS A 345 3.81 -4.52 -15.27
C HIS A 345 4.55 -5.65 -14.54
N SER A 346 5.05 -6.63 -15.26
CA SER A 346 5.77 -7.78 -14.69
C SER A 346 7.22 -7.77 -15.12
N GLY A 347 8.13 -8.09 -14.23
CA GLY A 347 9.55 -8.28 -14.56
C GLY A 347 9.86 -9.58 -15.29
N GLN A 348 8.88 -10.44 -15.56
CA GLN A 348 9.09 -11.68 -16.31
C GLN A 348 9.11 -11.41 -17.83
N ASN A 349 9.92 -12.15 -18.55
CA ASN A 349 9.97 -12.10 -20.00
C ASN A 349 8.61 -12.35 -20.63
N LYS A 350 8.27 -11.56 -21.62
CA LYS A 350 6.99 -11.63 -22.32
C LYS A 350 7.19 -11.84 -23.81
N THR A 351 6.21 -12.46 -24.41
CA THR A 351 6.16 -12.61 -25.86
C THR A 351 5.75 -11.28 -26.49
N CYS A 352 6.48 -10.83 -27.49
CA CYS A 352 6.14 -9.64 -28.25
C CYS A 352 4.86 -9.86 -29.05
N GLN A 353 3.81 -9.08 -28.77
CA GLN A 353 2.52 -9.23 -29.46
C GLN A 353 2.58 -8.77 -30.90
N VAL A 354 3.45 -7.85 -31.24
CA VAL A 354 3.66 -7.41 -32.63
C VAL A 354 4.24 -8.57 -33.43
N CYS A 355 5.29 -9.22 -32.94
CA CYS A 355 5.86 -10.40 -33.58
C CYS A 355 4.86 -11.56 -33.62
N PHE A 356 4.12 -11.78 -32.55
CA PHE A 356 3.09 -12.82 -32.50
C PHE A 356 1.99 -12.60 -33.55
N ALA A 357 1.52 -11.36 -33.72
CA ALA A 357 0.53 -11.01 -34.75
C ALA A 357 1.09 -11.19 -36.18
N GLN A 358 2.39 -11.09 -36.34
CA GLN A 358 3.09 -11.36 -37.62
C GLN A 358 3.42 -12.84 -37.86
N GLY A 359 2.97 -13.73 -36.96
CA GLY A 359 3.20 -15.15 -37.09
C GLY A 359 4.51 -15.69 -36.48
N HIS A 360 5.29 -14.82 -35.84
CA HIS A 360 6.50 -15.22 -35.09
C HIS A 360 6.11 -15.79 -33.73
N LYS A 361 5.82 -17.07 -33.67
CA LYS A 361 5.41 -17.74 -32.44
C LYS A 361 6.64 -17.93 -31.53
N HIS A 362 6.46 -17.66 -30.23
CA HIS A 362 7.41 -17.94 -29.15
C HIS A 362 8.63 -17.00 -29.02
N GLU A 363 8.67 -15.92 -29.72
CA GLU A 363 9.75 -14.96 -29.54
C GLU A 363 9.64 -14.28 -28.16
N LYS A 364 10.66 -14.48 -27.34
CA LYS A 364 10.75 -13.85 -26.02
C LYS A 364 11.44 -12.52 -26.13
N ALA A 365 10.85 -11.49 -25.57
CA ALA A 365 11.49 -10.20 -25.45
C ALA A 365 12.40 -10.14 -24.23
N ALA A 366 13.58 -9.50 -24.38
CA ALA A 366 14.49 -9.25 -23.30
C ALA A 366 14.03 -8.05 -22.47
N LEU A 367 14.18 -8.13 -21.15
CA LEU A 367 13.98 -7.00 -20.25
C LEU A 367 15.16 -6.02 -20.43
N VAL A 368 14.86 -4.80 -20.85
CA VAL A 368 15.90 -3.77 -21.05
C VAL A 368 15.91 -2.71 -19.96
N ASP A 369 14.75 -2.42 -19.35
CA ASP A 369 14.67 -1.44 -18.26
C ASP A 369 13.41 -1.67 -17.38
N LYS A 370 13.37 -0.96 -16.26
CA LYS A 370 12.20 -0.84 -15.40
C LYS A 370 12.04 0.61 -14.98
N VAL A 371 10.85 1.15 -15.15
CA VAL A 371 10.51 2.55 -14.86
C VAL A 371 9.17 2.64 -14.13
N LEU A 372 9.06 3.55 -13.19
CA LEU A 372 7.75 3.91 -12.66
C LEU A 372 6.99 4.78 -13.66
N PRO A 373 5.66 4.67 -13.75
CA PRO A 373 4.89 5.51 -14.66
C PRO A 373 5.09 7.01 -14.45
N CYS A 374 5.33 7.45 -13.22
CA CYS A 374 5.63 8.84 -12.89
C CYS A 374 7.05 9.27 -13.28
N GLU A 375 7.96 8.34 -13.55
CA GLU A 375 9.31 8.58 -14.08
C GLU A 375 9.35 8.62 -15.61
N ASP A 376 8.37 8.01 -16.26
CA ASP A 376 8.23 8.02 -17.70
C ASP A 376 7.57 9.33 -18.15
N ALA A 377 8.33 10.22 -18.77
CA ALA A 377 7.86 11.53 -19.22
C ALA A 377 6.66 11.44 -20.19
N GLU A 378 6.56 10.34 -20.92
CA GLU A 378 5.42 10.06 -21.80
C GLU A 378 4.25 9.45 -21.04
N GLY A 379 4.46 9.06 -19.79
CA GLY A 379 3.46 8.40 -18.95
C GLY A 379 2.97 7.12 -19.61
N TYR A 380 1.67 6.89 -19.56
CA TYR A 380 1.03 5.73 -20.19
C TYR A 380 0.71 5.93 -21.69
N ARG A 381 1.25 6.93 -22.36
CA ARG A 381 0.92 7.22 -23.76
C ARG A 381 1.13 6.04 -24.70
N ALA A 382 2.22 5.33 -24.48
CA ALA A 382 2.58 4.19 -25.32
C ALA A 382 1.82 2.93 -24.96
N ILE A 383 1.04 2.92 -23.90
CA ILE A 383 0.38 1.75 -23.35
C ILE A 383 -0.92 1.40 -24.07
N GLU A 384 -1.54 2.36 -24.71
CA GLU A 384 -2.90 2.22 -25.24
C GLU A 384 -3.01 1.44 -26.53
N LYS A 385 -1.90 0.99 -27.07
CA LYS A 385 -1.86 0.29 -28.36
C LYS A 385 -1.04 -0.98 -28.29
N THR A 386 -0.60 -1.43 -29.43
CA THR A 386 0.21 -2.62 -29.65
C THR A 386 1.51 -2.71 -28.88
N GLU A 387 1.96 -1.60 -28.31
CA GLU A 387 3.18 -1.52 -27.49
C GLU A 387 2.97 -2.11 -26.09
N TYR A 388 1.73 -2.40 -25.69
CA TYR A 388 1.42 -2.99 -24.41
C TYR A 388 0.96 -4.42 -24.59
N VAL A 389 1.76 -5.32 -24.10
CA VAL A 389 1.55 -6.76 -24.29
C VAL A 389 0.41 -7.31 -23.49
N LYS A 390 -0.06 -6.62 -22.51
CA LYS A 390 -1.19 -7.04 -21.71
C LYS A 390 -1.89 -5.86 -21.07
N SER A 391 -3.17 -5.97 -20.99
CA SER A 391 -4.00 -5.14 -20.17
C SER A 391 -3.46 -5.07 -18.75
N GLY A 392 -2.40 -4.42 -18.59
CA GLY A 392 -1.93 -4.04 -17.29
C GLY A 392 -2.72 -2.90 -16.96
N GLN A 393 -3.62 -2.35 -17.46
CA GLN A 393 -4.38 -1.36 -16.80
C GLN A 393 -3.65 -0.03 -16.70
N ALA A 394 -3.67 0.69 -17.79
CA ALA A 394 -3.70 2.13 -17.64
C ALA A 394 -4.74 2.45 -16.54
N PRO A 395 -4.42 3.29 -15.57
CA PRO A 395 -5.39 3.72 -14.58
C PRO A 395 -6.61 4.26 -15.31
N ALA A 396 -7.79 3.85 -14.95
CA ALA A 396 -9.07 4.10 -15.56
C ALA A 396 -9.17 5.45 -16.31
N GLY A 397 -8.74 5.52 -17.55
CA GLY A 397 -8.74 6.70 -18.39
C GLY A 397 -7.69 7.78 -18.08
N MET A 398 -6.92 7.67 -17.00
CA MET A 398 -5.87 8.62 -16.67
C MET A 398 -4.54 8.22 -17.29
N ARG A 399 -4.03 9.01 -18.21
CA ARG A 399 -2.74 8.79 -18.88
C ARG A 399 -1.55 9.33 -18.10
N GLN A 400 -1.78 10.30 -17.24
CA GLN A 400 -0.78 10.95 -16.40
C GLN A 400 -1.26 10.98 -14.96
N CYS A 401 -0.31 10.98 -14.02
CA CYS A 401 -0.66 11.14 -12.62
C CYS A 401 -1.39 12.47 -12.39
N PRO A 402 -2.53 12.48 -11.71
CA PRO A 402 -3.27 13.71 -11.44
C PRO A 402 -2.48 14.72 -10.59
N PHE A 403 -1.53 14.24 -9.80
CA PHE A 403 -0.66 15.08 -8.96
C PHE A 403 0.66 15.49 -9.63
N LYS A 404 0.79 15.34 -10.96
CA LYS A 404 2.03 15.62 -11.69
C LYS A 404 2.58 17.03 -11.47
N ASP A 405 1.70 18.02 -11.35
CA ASP A 405 2.07 19.43 -11.23
C ASP A 405 2.40 19.86 -9.80
N ILE A 406 2.10 19.02 -8.82
CA ILE A 406 2.40 19.27 -7.40
C ILE A 406 3.34 18.23 -6.78
N CYS A 407 3.73 17.22 -7.53
CA CYS A 407 4.66 16.19 -7.09
C CYS A 407 6.09 16.56 -7.49
N ASP A 408 6.92 16.92 -6.53
CA ASP A 408 8.33 17.30 -6.77
C ASP A 408 9.16 16.20 -7.44
N ALA A 409 8.70 14.97 -7.33
CA ALA A 409 9.39 13.81 -7.88
C ALA A 409 8.89 13.40 -9.27
N TYR A 410 7.80 14.00 -9.77
CA TYR A 410 7.25 13.64 -11.08
C TYR A 410 8.24 13.91 -12.21
N GLY A 411 8.39 12.94 -13.11
CA GLY A 411 9.33 13.00 -14.22
C GLY A 411 10.81 12.83 -13.83
N LYS A 412 11.11 12.64 -12.53
CA LYS A 412 12.48 12.37 -12.06
C LYS A 412 12.68 10.87 -11.88
N LYS A 413 13.78 10.34 -12.40
CA LYS A 413 14.17 8.94 -12.19
C LYS A 413 14.69 8.73 -10.76
N GLY A 414 14.53 7.51 -10.25
CA GLY A 414 15.17 7.09 -9.01
C GLY A 414 14.31 7.23 -7.75
N LEU A 415 13.00 7.19 -7.92
CA LEU A 415 12.06 7.27 -6.78
C LEU A 415 12.02 6.02 -5.91
N GLN A 416 12.47 4.88 -6.40
CA GLN A 416 12.48 3.66 -5.62
C GLN A 416 13.85 3.41 -5.01
N PRO A 417 13.91 3.12 -3.70
CA PRO A 417 15.13 2.62 -3.11
C PRO A 417 15.46 1.24 -3.70
N PRO A 418 16.72 0.81 -3.63
CA PRO A 418 17.08 -0.54 -4.01
C PRO A 418 16.27 -1.53 -3.16
N LYS A 419 15.69 -2.56 -3.78
CA LYS A 419 14.86 -3.57 -3.11
C LYS A 419 15.56 -4.31 -1.97
N SER A 420 16.87 -4.27 -1.94
CA SER A 420 17.71 -4.90 -0.92
C SER A 420 17.79 -4.10 0.38
N ILE A 421 17.27 -2.88 0.45
CA ILE A 421 17.26 -2.11 1.69
C ILE A 421 16.05 -2.48 2.51
N SER A 422 16.24 -3.36 3.45
CA SER A 422 15.22 -3.81 4.35
C SER A 422 15.72 -3.76 5.79
N ILE A 423 15.94 -2.57 6.30
CA ILE A 423 16.53 -2.32 7.62
C ILE A 423 15.47 -2.44 8.72
N PHE A 424 14.24 -2.10 8.41
CA PHE A 424 13.12 -2.02 9.35
C PHE A 424 12.16 -3.18 9.22
N GLY A 425 12.56 -4.21 8.51
CA GLY A 425 11.78 -5.43 8.39
C GLY A 425 11.74 -6.20 9.71
N GLN A 426 10.76 -7.02 9.84
CA GLN A 426 10.62 -7.92 10.97
C GLN A 426 11.81 -8.88 11.05
N THR A 427 12.33 -9.05 12.24
CA THR A 427 13.22 -10.13 12.63
C THR A 427 14.43 -10.42 11.72
N GLY A 428 15.54 -9.82 12.08
CA GLY A 428 16.84 -10.17 11.54
C GLY A 428 17.08 -9.66 10.13
N TRP A 429 17.90 -8.67 9.97
CA TRP A 429 18.09 -8.03 8.70
C TRP A 429 19.50 -7.86 8.25
N THR A 430 19.63 -8.15 7.01
CA THR A 430 20.80 -7.87 6.19
C THR A 430 20.92 -6.41 5.89
N SER A 431 22.14 -5.92 5.78
CA SER A 431 22.39 -4.63 5.19
C SER A 431 22.02 -4.66 3.69
N ALA A 432 21.59 -3.53 3.17
CA ALA A 432 21.35 -3.34 1.75
C ALA A 432 22.56 -3.70 0.86
N TYR A 433 23.74 -3.69 1.42
CA TYR A 433 24.99 -3.95 0.70
C TYR A 433 25.31 -5.43 0.51
N ALA A 434 24.71 -6.31 1.29
CA ALA A 434 24.96 -7.75 1.17
C ALA A 434 24.45 -8.33 -0.15
N ASN A 435 23.42 -7.73 -0.73
CA ASN A 435 22.77 -8.24 -1.94
C ASN A 435 23.27 -7.64 -3.26
N ASP A 436 24.03 -6.54 -3.21
CA ASP A 436 24.61 -5.95 -4.42
C ASP A 436 25.88 -6.68 -4.92
N GLN A 437 26.50 -7.50 -4.07
CA GLN A 437 27.72 -8.24 -4.43
C GLN A 437 27.42 -9.62 -5.04
N GLU A 438 26.23 -10.13 -4.86
CA GLU A 438 25.83 -11.43 -5.42
C GLU A 438 24.67 -11.21 -6.40
N GLY A 439 24.97 -11.20 -7.66
CA GLY A 439 24.00 -10.99 -8.74
C GLY A 439 22.74 -11.81 -8.57
N GLY A 440 21.68 -11.20 -8.05
CA GLY A 440 20.30 -11.50 -8.39
C GLY A 440 19.62 -12.71 -7.77
N GLY A 441 19.86 -13.03 -6.53
CA GLY A 441 19.07 -14.01 -5.79
C GLY A 441 18.23 -13.35 -4.68
N GLY A 442 17.10 -12.75 -5.03
CA GLY A 442 16.21 -12.19 -4.02
C GLY A 442 15.64 -13.25 -3.10
N LEU A 443 16.02 -13.25 -1.84
CA LEU A 443 15.26 -13.91 -0.77
C LEU A 443 13.97 -13.12 -0.59
N MET A 444 12.91 -13.64 -1.16
CA MET A 444 11.54 -13.26 -0.80
C MET A 444 11.23 -13.93 0.54
N ALA A 445 11.04 -13.16 1.57
CA ALA A 445 10.33 -13.57 2.77
C ALA A 445 8.87 -13.15 2.67
#